data_fffb6facb6c8385323287770ddffa94b
#
_entry.id   fffb6facb6c8385323287770ddffa94b
#
_cell.length_a   1.000
_cell.length_b   1.000
_cell.length_c   1.000
_cell.angle_alpha   90.00
_cell.angle_beta   90.00
_cell.angle_gamma   90.00
#
_symmetry.space_group_name_H-M   'P 1'
#
loop_
_entity.id
_entity.type
_entity.pdbx_description
1 polymer ?
#
loop_
_entity_poly.entity_id
_entity_poly.type
_entity_poly.pdbx_seq_one_letter_code
_entity_poly.pdbx_strand_id
1 'polypeptide(L)'
;MKFARRVFFVAGMYGVLVLIPQYFLEGRTGRDFPPPITHPEFYYGFIGVALAWQFLFFIISRDPVRFRAAMGPAIFEKVSFAIAAIVLYQQGRLAALTLVPAGIDLLLAFLFFLAWRATPKTP
;
A
#
# COMPACT_ATOMS: atom_id res chain seq x y z
N MET A 1 -12.28 1.92 -18.53
CA MET A 1 -10.85 2.10 -18.23
C MET A 1 -10.58 3.32 -17.37
N LYS A 2 -11.41 4.35 -17.45
CA LYS A 2 -11.20 5.54 -16.61
C LYS A 2 -11.16 5.22 -15.13
N PHE A 3 -12.04 4.32 -14.66
CA PHE A 3 -12.08 3.95 -13.25
C PHE A 3 -10.76 3.33 -12.79
N ALA A 4 -10.27 2.31 -13.50
CA ALA A 4 -9.02 1.65 -13.14
C ALA A 4 -7.83 2.62 -13.19
N ARG A 5 -7.76 3.47 -14.22
CA ARG A 5 -6.70 4.48 -14.32
C ARG A 5 -6.68 5.41 -13.11
N ARG A 6 -7.85 5.89 -12.71
CA ARG A 6 -7.96 6.79 -11.55
C ARG A 6 -7.60 6.09 -10.26
N VAL A 7 -8.11 4.88 -10.05
CA VAL A 7 -7.87 4.14 -8.81
C VAL A 7 -6.37 3.91 -8.62
N PHE A 8 -5.68 3.39 -9.63
CA PHE A 8 -4.27 3.08 -9.50
C PHE A 8 -3.41 4.34 -9.44
N PHE A 9 -3.79 5.39 -10.16
CA PHE A 9 -3.05 6.65 -10.06
C PHE A 9 -3.17 7.26 -8.66
N VAL A 10 -4.38 7.33 -8.13
CA VAL A 10 -4.61 7.90 -6.79
C VAL A 10 -3.91 7.07 -5.73
N ALA A 11 -3.97 5.74 -5.83
CA ALA A 11 -3.28 4.87 -4.90
C ALA A 11 -1.77 5.10 -4.93
N GLY A 12 -1.18 5.22 -6.12
CA GLY A 12 0.24 5.50 -6.27
C GLY A 12 0.63 6.84 -5.67
N MET A 13 -0.16 7.88 -5.91
CA MET A 13 0.09 9.21 -5.34
C MET A 13 0.01 9.19 -3.81
N TYR A 14 -1.02 8.55 -3.28
CA TYR A 14 -1.16 8.40 -1.83
C TYR A 14 0.06 7.69 -1.24
N GLY A 15 0.48 6.58 -1.84
CA GLY A 15 1.61 5.82 -1.34
C GLY A 15 2.93 6.60 -1.39
N VAL A 16 3.19 7.29 -2.50
CA VAL A 16 4.40 8.11 -2.62
C VAL A 16 4.43 9.21 -1.55
N LEU A 17 3.30 9.89 -1.35
CA LEU A 17 3.22 10.98 -0.37
C LEU A 17 3.34 10.48 1.07
N VAL A 18 2.93 9.25 1.35
CA VAL A 18 3.05 8.66 2.69
C VAL A 18 4.44 8.07 2.91
N LEU A 19 5.02 7.44 1.89
CA LEU A 19 6.25 6.65 2.05
C LEU A 19 7.52 7.48 1.99
N ILE A 20 7.64 8.42 1.05
CA ILE A 20 8.88 9.18 0.89
C ILE A 20 9.26 9.93 2.18
N PRO A 21 8.33 10.65 2.86
CA PRO A 21 8.71 11.31 4.10
C PRO A 21 9.27 10.38 5.17
N GLN A 22 8.87 9.12 5.18
CA GLN A 22 9.32 8.17 6.20
C GLN A 22 10.82 7.90 6.15
N TYR A 23 11.48 8.13 5.00
CA TYR A 23 12.93 8.04 4.94
C TYR A 23 13.62 9.00 5.90
N PHE A 24 12.96 10.07 6.30
CA PHE A 24 13.53 11.13 7.13
C PHE A 24 12.95 11.15 8.54
N LEU A 25 12.12 10.17 8.90
CA LEU A 25 11.33 10.19 10.14
C LEU A 25 11.57 8.97 11.03
N GLU A 26 12.70 8.26 10.89
CA GLU A 26 12.95 7.05 11.68
C GLU A 26 12.81 7.32 13.18
N GLY A 27 13.51 8.34 13.67
CA GLY A 27 13.49 8.67 15.10
C GLY A 27 12.10 9.07 15.59
N ARG A 28 11.41 9.91 14.81
CA ARG A 28 10.06 10.34 15.16
C ARG A 28 9.07 9.19 15.15
N THR A 29 9.19 8.30 14.16
CA THR A 29 8.31 7.13 14.08
C THR A 29 8.50 6.25 15.31
N GLY A 30 9.74 6.05 15.76
CA GLY A 30 10.01 5.27 16.96
C GLY A 30 9.46 5.91 18.23
N ARG A 31 9.39 7.25 18.28
CA ARG A 31 8.80 7.96 19.41
C ARG A 31 7.28 7.93 19.38
N ASP A 32 6.68 8.16 18.20
CA ASP A 32 5.23 8.25 18.05
C ASP A 32 4.56 6.88 18.03
N PHE A 33 5.29 5.86 17.60
CA PHE A 33 4.82 4.47 17.52
C PHE A 33 5.83 3.55 18.20
N PRO A 34 5.98 3.65 19.53
CA PRO A 34 6.96 2.85 20.23
C PRO A 34 6.72 1.35 20.05
N PRO A 35 7.76 0.51 20.18
CA PRO A 35 9.13 0.85 20.63
C PRO A 35 9.94 1.55 19.53
N PRO A 36 11.15 2.06 19.88
CA PRO A 36 12.06 2.60 18.85
C PRO A 36 12.36 1.58 17.78
N ILE A 37 12.76 2.07 16.61
CA ILE A 37 13.10 1.19 15.48
C ILE A 37 14.39 0.45 15.84
N THR A 38 14.29 -0.87 16.00
CA THR A 38 15.44 -1.73 16.37
C THR A 38 16.00 -2.50 15.19
N HIS A 39 15.27 -2.55 14.08
CA HIS A 39 15.69 -3.17 12.83
C HIS A 39 15.57 -2.15 11.71
N PRO A 40 16.50 -1.18 11.65
CA PRO A 40 16.39 -0.11 10.64
C PRO A 40 16.42 -0.64 9.21
N GLU A 41 17.10 -1.77 8.95
CA GLU A 41 17.10 -2.39 7.63
C GLU A 41 15.71 -2.86 7.23
N PHE A 42 14.88 -3.32 8.17
CA PHE A 42 13.49 -3.68 7.87
C PHE A 42 12.64 -2.43 7.63
N TYR A 43 12.91 -1.36 8.40
CA TYR A 43 12.18 -0.11 8.26
C TYR A 43 12.42 0.50 6.87
N TYR A 44 13.70 0.67 6.49
CA TYR A 44 14.03 1.26 5.19
C TYR A 44 13.75 0.30 4.04
N GLY A 45 13.94 -1.00 4.25
CA GLY A 45 13.61 -2.01 3.27
C GLY A 45 12.13 -2.03 2.94
N PHE A 46 11.28 -1.92 3.95
CA PHE A 46 9.83 -1.82 3.74
C PHE A 46 9.48 -0.59 2.89
N ILE A 47 10.06 0.58 3.22
CA ILE A 47 9.76 1.80 2.47
C ILE A 47 10.14 1.63 1.00
N GLY A 48 11.33 1.10 0.72
CA GLY A 48 11.79 0.94 -0.66
C GLY A 48 10.93 -0.04 -1.47
N VAL A 49 10.61 -1.19 -0.88
CA VAL A 49 9.77 -2.19 -1.54
C VAL A 49 8.37 -1.63 -1.77
N ALA A 50 7.81 -0.96 -0.76
CA ALA A 50 6.49 -0.36 -0.90
C ALA A 50 6.46 0.74 -1.97
N LEU A 51 7.53 1.55 -2.08
CA LEU A 51 7.65 2.55 -3.14
C LEU A 51 7.65 1.92 -4.51
N ALA A 52 8.35 0.79 -4.68
CA ALA A 52 8.37 0.09 -5.97
C ALA A 52 6.94 -0.30 -6.39
N TRP A 53 6.10 -0.70 -5.43
CA TRP A 53 4.70 -1.01 -5.72
C TRP A 53 3.92 0.23 -6.15
N GLN A 54 4.20 1.41 -5.60
CA GLN A 54 3.54 2.64 -6.03
C GLN A 54 3.89 2.97 -7.48
N PHE A 55 5.15 2.79 -7.86
CA PHE A 55 5.56 2.98 -9.26
C PHE A 55 4.85 1.99 -10.17
N LEU A 56 4.67 0.75 -9.74
CA LEU A 56 3.89 -0.22 -10.50
C LEU A 56 2.43 0.22 -10.64
N PHE A 57 1.85 0.83 -9.60
CA PHE A 57 0.48 1.35 -9.69
C PHE A 57 0.39 2.44 -10.78
N PHE A 58 1.38 3.31 -10.89
CA PHE A 58 1.42 4.30 -11.97
C PHE A 58 1.50 3.63 -13.35
N ILE A 59 2.27 2.56 -13.47
CA ILE A 59 2.37 1.80 -14.73
C ILE A 59 1.02 1.19 -15.09
N ILE A 60 0.36 0.55 -14.12
CA ILE A 60 -0.99 -0.01 -14.35
C ILE A 60 -1.97 1.09 -14.75
N SER A 61 -1.88 2.27 -14.12
CA SER A 61 -2.79 3.36 -14.42
C SER A 61 -2.67 3.86 -15.86
N ARG A 62 -1.51 3.71 -16.47
CA ARG A 62 -1.29 4.13 -17.85
C ARG A 62 -1.98 3.20 -18.86
N ASP A 63 -1.96 1.90 -18.57
CA ASP A 63 -2.55 0.91 -19.49
C ASP A 63 -3.10 -0.27 -18.68
N PRO A 64 -4.29 -0.09 -18.06
CA PRO A 64 -4.84 -1.12 -17.20
C PRO A 64 -5.10 -2.46 -17.91
N VAL A 65 -5.46 -2.44 -19.19
CA VAL A 65 -5.73 -3.67 -19.94
C VAL A 65 -4.44 -4.47 -20.08
N ARG A 66 -3.36 -3.82 -20.52
CA ARG A 66 -2.07 -4.47 -20.71
C ARG A 66 -1.53 -5.04 -19.39
N PHE A 67 -1.69 -4.30 -18.31
CA PHE A 67 -1.10 -4.68 -17.03
C PHE A 67 -2.12 -5.26 -16.05
N ARG A 68 -3.25 -5.74 -16.57
CA ARG A 68 -4.31 -6.32 -15.74
C ARG A 68 -3.80 -7.44 -14.84
N ALA A 69 -2.88 -8.26 -15.33
CA ALA A 69 -2.33 -9.37 -14.53
C ALA A 69 -1.60 -8.88 -13.27
N ALA A 70 -1.05 -7.66 -13.27
CA ALA A 70 -0.38 -7.12 -12.11
C ALA A 70 -1.36 -6.66 -11.01
N MET A 71 -2.63 -6.55 -11.33
CA MET A 71 -3.64 -6.12 -10.33
C MET A 71 -3.84 -7.15 -9.23
N GLY A 72 -3.68 -8.45 -9.51
CA GLY A 72 -3.78 -9.49 -8.50
C GLY A 72 -2.75 -9.32 -7.39
N PRO A 73 -1.45 -9.32 -7.72
CA PRO A 73 -0.42 -9.03 -6.71
C PRO A 73 -0.59 -7.67 -6.04
N ALA A 74 -1.11 -6.65 -6.75
CA ALA A 74 -1.36 -5.34 -6.15
C ALA A 74 -2.42 -5.43 -5.04
N ILE A 75 -3.47 -6.21 -5.25
CA ILE A 75 -4.48 -6.47 -4.23
C ILE A 75 -3.85 -7.15 -3.02
N PHE A 76 -3.02 -8.16 -3.26
CA PHE A 76 -2.33 -8.88 -2.18
C PHE A 76 -1.43 -7.95 -1.38
N GLU A 77 -0.72 -7.05 -2.04
CA GLU A 77 0.15 -6.08 -1.36
C GLU A 77 -0.65 -5.24 -0.35
N LYS A 78 -1.86 -4.81 -0.73
CA LYS A 78 -2.71 -4.04 0.16
C LYS A 78 -3.31 -4.88 1.28
N VAL A 79 -3.85 -6.03 0.95
CA VAL A 79 -4.53 -6.90 1.92
C VAL A 79 -3.55 -7.45 2.96
N SER A 80 -2.33 -7.81 2.55
CA SER A 80 -1.36 -8.42 3.46
C SER A 80 -0.96 -7.49 4.60
N PHE A 81 -0.73 -6.20 4.31
CA PHE A 81 -0.43 -5.24 5.37
C PHE A 81 -1.62 -5.06 6.31
N ALA A 82 -2.82 -4.92 5.75
CA ALA A 82 -4.02 -4.69 6.55
C ALA A 82 -4.31 -5.86 7.48
N ILE A 83 -4.20 -7.10 6.98
CA ILE A 83 -4.43 -8.29 7.81
C ILE A 83 -3.37 -8.36 8.92
N ALA A 84 -2.10 -8.15 8.58
CA ALA A 84 -1.03 -8.17 9.57
C ALA A 84 -1.27 -7.12 10.66
N ALA A 85 -1.67 -5.91 10.27
CA ALA A 85 -1.92 -4.83 11.23
C ALA A 85 -3.08 -5.19 12.17
N ILE A 86 -4.16 -5.75 11.63
CA ILE A 86 -5.33 -6.13 12.44
C ILE A 86 -4.95 -7.23 13.44
N VAL A 87 -4.23 -8.25 12.99
CA VAL A 87 -3.81 -9.36 13.86
C VAL A 87 -2.89 -8.83 14.97
N LEU A 88 -1.92 -8.00 14.63
CA LEU A 88 -0.99 -7.45 15.60
C LEU A 88 -1.70 -6.54 16.61
N TYR A 89 -2.69 -5.78 16.16
CA TYR A 89 -3.49 -4.97 17.07
C TYR A 89 -4.25 -5.84 18.06
N GLN A 90 -4.87 -6.93 17.57
CA GLN A 90 -5.61 -7.84 18.45
C GLN A 90 -4.71 -8.53 19.45
N GLN A 91 -3.42 -8.69 19.10
CA GLN A 91 -2.42 -9.25 20.03
C GLN A 91 -1.83 -8.20 20.97
N GLY A 92 -2.28 -6.97 20.91
CA GLY A 92 -1.74 -5.89 21.75
C GLY A 92 -0.35 -5.44 21.35
N ARG A 93 0.09 -5.72 20.11
CA ARG A 93 1.44 -5.45 19.63
C ARG A 93 1.52 -4.27 18.66
N LEU A 94 0.43 -3.53 18.48
CA LEU A 94 0.36 -2.45 17.51
C LEU A 94 -0.45 -1.30 18.06
N ALA A 95 0.03 -0.07 17.87
CA ALA A 95 -0.72 1.12 18.24
C ALA A 95 -1.99 1.25 17.41
N ALA A 96 -3.09 1.66 18.05
CA ALA A 96 -4.39 1.79 17.40
C ALA A 96 -4.34 2.73 16.18
N LEU A 97 -3.50 3.77 16.22
CA LEU A 97 -3.39 4.73 15.13
C LEU A 97 -2.91 4.07 13.82
N THR A 98 -2.17 2.96 13.91
CA THR A 98 -1.72 2.23 12.72
C THR A 98 -2.88 1.56 11.99
N LEU A 99 -4.04 1.42 12.64
CA LEU A 99 -5.23 0.89 11.97
C LEU A 99 -5.78 1.86 10.92
N VAL A 100 -5.42 3.15 10.96
CA VAL A 100 -5.85 4.12 9.95
C VAL A 100 -5.26 3.78 8.58
N PRO A 101 -3.93 3.67 8.40
CA PRO A 101 -3.40 3.23 7.11
C PRO A 101 -3.82 1.80 6.74
N ALA A 102 -4.02 0.91 7.72
CA ALA A 102 -4.53 -0.42 7.43
C ALA A 102 -5.94 -0.37 6.83
N GLY A 103 -6.81 0.49 7.36
CA GLY A 103 -8.15 0.69 6.82
C GLY A 103 -8.13 1.28 5.42
N ILE A 104 -7.22 2.24 5.18
CA ILE A 104 -7.05 2.82 3.85
C ILE A 104 -6.60 1.74 2.87
N ASP A 105 -5.68 0.87 3.26
CA ASP A 105 -5.22 -0.22 2.40
C ASP A 105 -6.35 -1.22 2.09
N LEU A 106 -7.22 -1.51 3.05
CA LEU A 106 -8.39 -2.35 2.77
C LEU A 106 -9.33 -1.69 1.77
N LEU A 107 -9.56 -0.40 1.90
CA LEU A 107 -10.37 0.34 0.94
C LEU A 107 -9.73 0.28 -0.46
N LEU A 108 -8.43 0.52 -0.53
CA LEU A 108 -7.72 0.46 -1.81
C LEU A 108 -7.74 -0.95 -2.41
N ALA A 109 -7.60 -1.99 -1.56
CA ALA A 109 -7.71 -3.37 -2.03
C ALA A 109 -9.07 -3.64 -2.66
N PHE A 110 -10.13 -3.16 -2.05
CA PHE A 110 -11.48 -3.29 -2.59
C PHE A 110 -11.62 -2.55 -3.93
N LEU A 111 -11.10 -1.33 -4.00
CA LEU A 111 -11.14 -0.56 -5.24
C LEU A 111 -10.29 -1.21 -6.34
N PHE A 112 -9.15 -1.80 -5.99
CA PHE A 112 -8.32 -2.56 -6.94
C PHE A 112 -9.10 -3.79 -7.46
N PHE A 113 -9.81 -4.46 -6.59
CA PHE A 113 -10.64 -5.60 -6.99
C PHE A 113 -11.73 -5.16 -7.97
N LEU A 114 -12.41 -4.05 -7.69
CA LEU A 114 -13.41 -3.52 -8.61
C LEU A 114 -12.79 -3.12 -9.94
N ALA A 115 -11.59 -2.52 -9.91
CA ALA A 115 -10.86 -2.14 -11.12
C ALA A 115 -10.50 -3.39 -11.93
N TRP A 116 -10.05 -4.44 -11.27
CA TRP A 116 -9.73 -5.71 -11.93
C TRP A 116 -10.96 -6.30 -12.60
N ARG A 117 -12.09 -6.30 -11.90
CA ARG A 117 -13.35 -6.80 -12.45
C ARG A 117 -13.80 -5.99 -13.66
N ALA A 118 -13.61 -4.68 -13.61
CA ALA A 118 -14.06 -3.76 -14.66
C ALA A 118 -13.12 -3.72 -15.88
N THR A 119 -11.89 -4.23 -15.73
CA THR A 119 -10.90 -4.17 -16.81
C THR A 119 -10.98 -5.44 -17.65
N PRO A 120 -11.19 -5.33 -18.98
CA PRO A 120 -11.22 -6.51 -19.85
C PRO A 120 -9.85 -7.20 -19.90
N LYS A 121 -9.87 -8.51 -20.17
CA LYS A 121 -8.65 -9.32 -20.26
C LYS A 121 -7.83 -8.98 -21.49
N THR A 122 -8.48 -8.54 -22.55
CA THR A 122 -7.85 -8.15 -23.81
C THR A 122 -8.46 -6.86 -24.33
N PRO A 123 -7.71 -6.11 -25.14
CA PRO A 123 -8.25 -4.87 -25.73
C PRO A 123 -9.47 -5.11 -26.61
#